data_42a747de7ffb7449166bb96e74bcf119
#
_entry.id   42a747de7ffb7449166bb96e74bcf119
#
_cell.length_a   1.000
_cell.length_b   1.000
_cell.length_c   1.000
_cell.angle_alpha   90.00
_cell.angle_beta   90.00
_cell.angle_gamma   90.00
#
_symmetry.space_group_name_H-M   'P 1'
#
loop_
_entity.id
_entity.type
_entity.pdbx_description
1 polymer ?
#
loop_
_entity_poly.entity_id
_entity_poly.type
_entity_poly.pdbx_seq_one_letter_code
_entity_poly.pdbx_strand_id
1 'polypeptide(L)'
;MKFTKFFSFLLVVVMMFSFTTSTTLAASSSKTVTSRDTMSLTLAQQTSGDSSVATFNFSGLPSDAVVTKVVVDANSGLTYGGNGAIVSNRVHIKNDSMDNYTSAPWGSLNKTEITTGVIGQPAAGTWSIYYNGTNVSILAGSSWKKYSSPKLTVYYNYE
;
A
#
# COMPACT_ATOMS: atom_id res chain seq x y z
N MET A 1 -27.21 -49.96 -38.75
CA MET A 1 -26.58 -48.67 -39.04
C MET A 1 -27.16 -47.47 -38.27
N LYS A 2 -27.86 -47.66 -37.16
CA LYS A 2 -28.45 -46.58 -36.33
C LYS A 2 -27.72 -46.39 -34.99
N PHE A 3 -26.93 -47.37 -34.53
CA PHE A 3 -26.22 -47.31 -33.25
C PHE A 3 -24.93 -46.45 -33.29
N THR A 4 -24.25 -46.40 -34.43
CA THR A 4 -22.99 -45.62 -34.57
C THR A 4 -23.24 -44.11 -34.54
N LYS A 5 -24.37 -43.63 -35.01
CA LYS A 5 -24.70 -42.20 -34.97
C LYS A 5 -25.05 -41.69 -33.54
N PHE A 6 -25.64 -42.59 -32.74
CA PHE A 6 -25.96 -42.28 -31.36
C PHE A 6 -24.74 -42.19 -30.48
N PHE A 7 -23.76 -43.06 -30.71
CA PHE A 7 -22.49 -43.04 -29.97
C PHE A 7 -21.61 -41.83 -30.31
N SER A 8 -21.60 -41.36 -31.56
CA SER A 8 -20.90 -40.16 -31.96
C SER A 8 -21.53 -38.88 -31.33
N PHE A 9 -22.85 -38.83 -31.23
CA PHE A 9 -23.55 -37.70 -30.61
C PHE A 9 -23.29 -37.66 -29.10
N LEU A 10 -23.32 -38.81 -28.42
CA LEU A 10 -23.02 -38.91 -26.99
C LEU A 10 -21.56 -38.50 -26.67
N LEU A 11 -20.61 -38.86 -27.52
CA LEU A 11 -19.18 -38.50 -27.34
C LEU A 11 -18.97 -37.01 -27.50
N VAL A 12 -19.64 -36.35 -28.45
CA VAL A 12 -19.58 -34.87 -28.64
C VAL A 12 -20.21 -34.14 -27.48
N VAL A 13 -21.33 -34.62 -26.94
CA VAL A 13 -21.99 -34.02 -25.77
C VAL A 13 -21.09 -34.17 -24.52
N VAL A 14 -20.44 -35.30 -24.32
CA VAL A 14 -19.51 -35.54 -23.21
C VAL A 14 -18.28 -34.63 -23.35
N MET A 15 -17.75 -34.43 -24.56
CA MET A 15 -16.60 -33.49 -24.76
C MET A 15 -17.01 -32.03 -24.56
N MET A 16 -18.26 -31.62 -24.84
CA MET A 16 -18.70 -30.24 -24.57
C MET A 16 -18.82 -29.92 -23.07
N PHE A 17 -19.06 -30.93 -22.22
CA PHE A 17 -19.10 -30.72 -20.77
C PHE A 17 -17.76 -30.79 -20.07
N SER A 18 -16.68 -31.15 -20.79
CA SER A 18 -15.32 -31.28 -20.22
C SER A 18 -14.54 -29.95 -20.18
N PHE A 19 -15.08 -28.87 -20.76
CA PHE A 19 -14.50 -27.53 -20.67
C PHE A 19 -15.21 -26.70 -19.58
N THR A 20 -15.35 -27.25 -18.39
CA THR A 20 -15.53 -26.39 -17.22
C THR A 20 -14.18 -25.73 -16.96
N THR A 21 -13.95 -24.57 -17.55
CA THR A 21 -12.93 -23.67 -17.05
C THR A 21 -13.31 -23.37 -15.60
N SER A 22 -12.59 -24.00 -14.67
CA SER A 22 -12.66 -23.56 -13.29
C SER A 22 -12.15 -22.11 -13.28
N THR A 23 -13.07 -21.17 -13.26
CA THR A 23 -12.71 -19.79 -12.92
C THR A 23 -12.27 -19.83 -11.47
N THR A 24 -10.97 -19.85 -11.24
CA THR A 24 -10.42 -19.57 -9.92
C THR A 24 -10.88 -18.17 -9.55
N LEU A 25 -11.76 -18.09 -8.55
CA LEU A 25 -12.18 -16.79 -8.02
C LEU A 25 -10.97 -16.21 -7.27
N ALA A 26 -10.48 -15.07 -7.72
CA ALA A 26 -9.44 -14.36 -7.03
C ALA A 26 -9.84 -14.14 -5.56
N ALA A 27 -9.06 -14.66 -4.64
CA ALA A 27 -9.26 -14.44 -3.21
C ALA A 27 -8.70 -13.07 -2.83
N SER A 28 -9.40 -12.35 -1.95
CA SER A 28 -8.93 -11.06 -1.45
C SER A 28 -8.52 -11.18 0.03
N SER A 29 -7.43 -10.51 0.40
CA SER A 29 -6.89 -10.54 1.74
C SER A 29 -6.16 -9.24 2.06
N SER A 30 -5.67 -9.12 3.30
CA SER A 30 -4.82 -8.00 3.71
C SER A 30 -3.78 -8.44 4.73
N LYS A 31 -2.65 -7.73 4.73
CA LYS A 31 -1.60 -7.89 5.73
C LYS A 31 -1.17 -6.52 6.25
N THR A 32 -1.01 -6.42 7.56
CA THR A 32 -0.50 -5.21 8.22
C THR A 32 0.89 -5.49 8.79
N VAL A 33 1.81 -4.59 8.53
CA VAL A 33 3.16 -4.57 9.11
C VAL A 33 3.36 -3.26 9.85
N THR A 34 3.96 -3.32 11.02
CA THR A 34 4.39 -2.15 11.79
C THR A 34 5.89 -1.97 11.58
N SER A 35 6.30 -0.79 11.14
CA SER A 35 7.73 -0.45 11.05
C SER A 35 8.33 -0.22 12.43
N ARG A 36 9.62 -0.51 12.57
CA ARG A 36 10.42 -0.09 13.72
C ARG A 36 11.03 1.29 13.53
N ASP A 37 10.96 1.81 12.31
CA ASP A 37 11.50 3.13 11.96
C ASP A 37 10.58 4.24 12.44
N THR A 38 11.14 5.42 12.57
CA THR A 38 10.40 6.66 12.88
C THR A 38 10.51 7.59 11.69
N MET A 39 9.37 8.05 11.17
CA MET A 39 9.36 9.15 10.21
C MET A 39 9.54 10.46 10.98
N SER A 40 10.70 11.09 10.86
CA SER A 40 11.07 12.31 11.59
C SER A 40 11.36 13.46 10.62
N LEU A 41 10.76 14.61 10.89
CA LEU A 41 10.95 15.84 10.12
C LEU A 41 11.25 17.00 11.08
N THR A 42 12.29 17.77 10.77
CA THR A 42 12.63 19.02 11.47
C THR A 42 12.80 20.12 10.44
N LEU A 43 12.05 21.21 10.60
CA LEU A 43 11.99 22.31 9.65
C LEU A 43 12.21 23.66 10.36
N ALA A 44 12.96 24.54 9.71
CA ALA A 44 13.00 25.95 10.05
C ALA A 44 11.61 26.62 9.79
N GLN A 45 11.42 27.80 10.31
CA GLN A 45 10.24 28.62 10.08
C GLN A 45 9.91 28.75 8.58
N GLN A 46 8.63 28.55 8.22
CA GLN A 46 8.11 28.71 6.85
C GLN A 46 8.85 27.90 5.75
N THR A 47 9.47 26.77 6.13
CA THR A 47 10.10 25.86 5.17
C THR A 47 9.30 24.58 5.01
N SER A 48 9.49 23.91 3.88
CA SER A 48 8.96 22.57 3.60
C SER A 48 10.09 21.58 3.41
N GLY A 49 9.81 20.30 3.64
CA GLY A 49 10.78 19.23 3.44
C GLY A 49 10.18 17.86 3.66
N ASP A 50 11.01 16.84 3.53
CA ASP A 50 10.65 15.45 3.64
C ASP A 50 11.15 14.84 4.95
N SER A 51 10.38 13.90 5.50
CA SER A 51 10.78 13.14 6.68
C SER A 51 11.82 12.07 6.32
N SER A 52 12.42 11.47 7.34
CA SER A 52 13.08 10.19 7.19
C SER A 52 12.11 9.12 6.69
N VAL A 53 12.66 8.08 6.03
CA VAL A 53 11.90 6.96 5.45
C VAL A 53 11.64 5.91 6.53
N ALA A 54 10.43 5.34 6.52
CA ALA A 54 10.10 4.12 7.24
C ALA A 54 9.95 2.95 6.27
N THR A 55 10.46 1.78 6.64
CA THR A 55 10.48 0.58 5.82
C THR A 55 9.60 -0.52 6.42
N PHE A 56 8.99 -1.34 5.52
CA PHE A 56 8.06 -2.40 5.88
C PHE A 56 8.37 -3.64 5.05
N ASN A 57 8.62 -4.78 5.69
CA ASN A 57 8.89 -6.02 4.99
C ASN A 57 7.63 -6.89 4.97
N PHE A 58 7.09 -7.14 3.77
CA PHE A 58 5.95 -8.01 3.50
C PHE A 58 6.44 -9.34 2.94
N SER A 59 6.82 -10.26 3.83
CA SER A 59 7.20 -11.64 3.48
C SER A 59 6.06 -12.63 3.70
N GLY A 60 6.14 -13.81 3.09
CA GLY A 60 5.16 -14.90 3.30
C GLY A 60 3.77 -14.59 2.75
N LEU A 61 3.66 -13.77 1.72
CA LEU A 61 2.46 -13.58 0.90
C LEU A 61 2.51 -14.55 -0.30
N PRO A 62 1.35 -14.88 -0.90
CA PRO A 62 1.32 -15.60 -2.18
C PRO A 62 2.18 -14.89 -3.23
N SER A 63 2.86 -15.64 -4.08
CA SER A 63 3.79 -15.07 -5.08
C SER A 63 3.09 -14.26 -6.17
N ASP A 64 1.82 -14.56 -6.40
CA ASP A 64 0.92 -13.90 -7.35
C ASP A 64 0.05 -12.81 -6.71
N ALA A 65 0.26 -12.53 -5.41
CA ALA A 65 -0.49 -11.50 -4.69
C ALA A 65 -0.24 -10.11 -5.29
N VAL A 66 -1.29 -9.50 -5.83
CA VAL A 66 -1.27 -8.14 -6.41
C VAL A 66 -2.09 -7.18 -5.59
N VAL A 67 -1.55 -5.98 -5.39
CA VAL A 67 -2.14 -4.93 -4.56
C VAL A 67 -3.41 -4.38 -5.18
N THR A 68 -4.44 -4.20 -4.35
CA THR A 68 -5.67 -3.47 -4.69
C THR A 68 -5.71 -2.08 -4.06
N LYS A 69 -5.14 -1.93 -2.87
CA LYS A 69 -4.93 -0.64 -2.19
C LYS A 69 -3.93 -0.80 -1.05
N VAL A 70 -3.41 0.31 -0.56
CA VAL A 70 -2.64 0.36 0.68
C VAL A 70 -3.21 1.39 1.65
N VAL A 71 -3.04 1.17 2.94
CA VAL A 71 -3.44 2.10 4.00
C VAL A 71 -2.23 2.36 4.89
N VAL A 72 -1.78 3.61 4.92
CA VAL A 72 -0.79 4.12 5.87
C VAL A 72 -1.53 4.59 7.12
N ASP A 73 -1.12 4.12 8.29
CA ASP A 73 -1.65 4.58 9.59
C ASP A 73 -0.47 4.95 10.49
N ALA A 74 -0.31 6.25 10.73
CA ALA A 74 0.73 6.84 11.56
C ALA A 74 0.17 7.48 12.84
N ASN A 75 -1.06 7.17 13.23
CA ASN A 75 -1.73 7.81 14.37
C ASN A 75 -1.10 7.43 15.71
N SER A 76 -0.62 6.19 15.85
CA SER A 76 0.08 5.76 17.06
C SER A 76 1.53 6.25 17.04
N GLY A 77 1.94 7.07 18.00
CA GLY A 77 3.33 7.53 18.12
C GLY A 77 3.60 8.89 17.50
N LEU A 78 2.56 9.68 17.24
CA LEU A 78 2.71 11.09 16.89
C LEU A 78 3.29 11.86 18.07
N THR A 79 4.41 12.53 17.83
CA THR A 79 5.01 13.52 18.75
C THR A 79 5.46 14.73 17.94
N TYR A 80 5.42 15.89 18.57
CA TYR A 80 5.83 17.15 17.94
C TYR A 80 6.32 18.15 18.98
N GLY A 81 7.08 19.15 18.54
CA GLY A 81 7.58 20.20 19.40
C GLY A 81 8.32 21.29 18.62
N GLY A 82 8.88 22.26 19.35
CA GLY A 82 9.52 23.45 18.79
C GLY A 82 8.60 24.67 18.80
N ASN A 83 8.95 25.69 18.00
CA ASN A 83 8.30 27.01 18.02
C ASN A 83 7.04 27.11 17.13
N GLY A 84 6.52 26.00 16.62
CA GLY A 84 5.34 26.01 15.77
C GLY A 84 4.89 24.64 15.34
N ALA A 85 3.97 24.59 14.38
CA ALA A 85 3.34 23.37 13.89
C ALA A 85 3.85 22.98 12.50
N ILE A 86 4.25 21.72 12.34
CA ILE A 86 4.46 21.12 11.02
C ILE A 86 3.15 20.49 10.55
N VAL A 87 2.63 20.97 9.43
CA VAL A 87 1.50 20.38 8.72
C VAL A 87 2.05 19.28 7.81
N SER A 88 1.55 18.06 7.92
CA SER A 88 1.87 16.98 6.98
C SER A 88 1.01 17.15 5.73
N ASN A 89 1.64 17.27 4.57
CA ASN A 89 0.97 17.61 3.32
C ASN A 89 0.63 16.35 2.50
N ARG A 90 1.62 15.48 2.29
CA ARG A 90 1.50 14.28 1.46
C ARG A 90 2.28 13.12 2.08
N VAL A 91 1.79 11.92 1.85
CA VAL A 91 2.54 10.69 2.04
C VAL A 91 3.06 10.22 0.69
N HIS A 92 4.28 9.74 0.67
CA HIS A 92 4.95 9.14 -0.47
C HIS A 92 5.22 7.67 -0.16
N ILE A 93 4.93 6.80 -1.13
CA ILE A 93 5.04 5.35 -0.96
C ILE A 93 5.59 4.70 -2.22
N LYS A 94 6.43 3.69 -2.05
CA LYS A 94 6.79 2.76 -3.12
C LYS A 94 7.06 1.36 -2.57
N ASN A 95 6.85 0.36 -3.41
CA ASN A 95 7.38 -0.97 -3.28
C ASN A 95 8.74 -1.04 -3.99
N ASP A 96 9.61 -1.98 -3.63
CA ASP A 96 10.92 -2.20 -4.24
C ASP A 96 10.86 -2.56 -5.73
N SER A 97 9.69 -3.04 -6.23
CA SER A 97 9.43 -3.25 -7.66
C SER A 97 9.09 -1.98 -8.46
N MET A 98 8.86 -0.86 -7.77
CA MET A 98 8.49 0.42 -8.40
C MET A 98 9.73 1.29 -8.61
N ASP A 99 9.85 1.94 -9.77
CA ASP A 99 10.95 2.89 -10.03
C ASP A 99 10.83 4.15 -9.18
N ASN A 100 9.61 4.67 -9.03
CA ASN A 100 9.35 5.95 -8.39
C ASN A 100 8.32 5.84 -7.26
N TYR A 101 8.40 6.80 -6.31
CA TYR A 101 7.35 6.97 -5.32
C TYR A 101 6.07 7.49 -5.98
N THR A 102 4.93 6.92 -5.60
CA THR A 102 3.62 7.56 -5.75
C THR A 102 3.26 8.32 -4.49
N SER A 103 2.30 9.23 -4.56
CA SER A 103 1.93 10.04 -3.40
C SER A 103 0.44 10.34 -3.33
N ALA A 104 -0.06 10.50 -2.11
CA ALA A 104 -1.42 10.92 -1.82
C ALA A 104 -1.42 12.06 -0.79
N PRO A 105 -2.48 12.90 -0.73
CA PRO A 105 -2.64 13.85 0.35
C PRO A 105 -2.60 13.15 1.72
N TRP A 106 -1.99 13.82 2.71
CA TRP A 106 -2.01 13.30 4.08
C TRP A 106 -3.44 13.30 4.63
N GLY A 107 -3.93 12.14 5.04
CA GLY A 107 -5.31 11.96 5.47
C GLY A 107 -5.59 12.45 6.88
N SER A 108 -6.87 12.59 7.21
CA SER A 108 -7.33 12.89 8.56
C SER A 108 -6.90 11.79 9.55
N LEU A 109 -6.73 12.16 10.83
CA LEU A 109 -6.28 11.24 11.88
C LEU A 109 -4.97 10.51 11.55
N ASN A 110 -4.10 11.12 10.72
CA ASN A 110 -2.83 10.55 10.26
C ASN A 110 -2.99 9.17 9.59
N LYS A 111 -4.11 8.97 8.89
CA LYS A 111 -4.42 7.75 8.14
C LYS A 111 -4.75 8.09 6.70
N THR A 112 -4.08 7.43 5.76
CA THR A 112 -4.21 7.69 4.32
C THR A 112 -4.43 6.37 3.58
N GLU A 113 -5.48 6.30 2.77
CA GLU A 113 -5.70 5.24 1.79
C GLU A 113 -5.09 5.68 0.44
N ILE A 114 -4.35 4.79 -0.21
CA ILE A 114 -3.69 5.02 -1.49
C ILE A 114 -4.06 3.90 -2.45
N THR A 115 -4.58 4.28 -3.60
CA THR A 115 -4.93 3.38 -4.70
C THR A 115 -4.11 3.71 -5.95
N THR A 116 -3.95 5.00 -6.24
CA THR A 116 -3.22 5.45 -7.44
C THR A 116 -1.75 5.07 -7.37
N GLY A 117 -1.27 4.42 -8.44
CA GLY A 117 0.13 4.04 -8.61
C GLY A 117 0.58 2.80 -7.81
N VAL A 118 -0.27 2.26 -6.91
CA VAL A 118 0.04 1.03 -6.16
C VAL A 118 -0.77 -0.18 -6.63
N ILE A 119 -1.92 0.03 -7.28
CA ILE A 119 -2.75 -1.06 -7.82
C ILE A 119 -1.96 -1.86 -8.84
N GLY A 120 -2.04 -3.20 -8.74
CA GLY A 120 -1.36 -4.12 -9.64
C GLY A 120 0.12 -4.36 -9.31
N GLN A 121 0.68 -3.68 -8.32
CA GLN A 121 2.04 -3.94 -7.86
C GLN A 121 2.10 -5.24 -7.05
N PRO A 122 3.24 -5.95 -7.00
CA PRO A 122 3.42 -7.09 -6.10
C PRO A 122 3.14 -6.68 -4.65
N ALA A 123 2.35 -7.49 -3.92
CA ALA A 123 2.07 -7.20 -2.52
C ALA A 123 3.26 -7.51 -1.60
N ALA A 124 4.03 -8.55 -1.95
CA ALA A 124 5.27 -8.94 -1.27
C ALA A 124 6.41 -7.96 -1.56
N GLY A 125 7.46 -7.99 -0.75
CA GLY A 125 8.66 -7.18 -0.91
C GLY A 125 8.79 -6.10 0.16
N THR A 126 9.72 -5.19 -0.07
CA THR A 126 9.99 -4.06 0.84
C THR A 126 9.23 -2.83 0.38
N TRP A 127 8.40 -2.31 1.26
CA TRP A 127 7.70 -1.05 1.05
C TRP A 127 8.39 0.06 1.83
N SER A 128 8.46 1.24 1.26
CA SER A 128 9.05 2.43 1.85
C SER A 128 8.08 3.58 1.84
N ILE A 129 7.94 4.29 2.95
CA ILE A 129 7.11 5.50 3.06
C ILE A 129 7.87 6.64 3.71
N TYR A 130 7.55 7.86 3.32
CA TYR A 130 7.89 9.09 4.00
C TYR A 130 6.76 10.10 3.84
N TYR A 131 6.75 11.16 4.62
CA TYR A 131 5.82 12.27 4.42
C TYR A 131 6.54 13.57 4.12
N ASN A 132 5.91 14.41 3.33
CA ASN A 132 6.28 15.79 3.11
C ASN A 132 5.48 16.69 4.08
N GLY A 133 6.13 17.72 4.63
CA GLY A 133 5.47 18.65 5.54
C GLY A 133 5.97 20.08 5.38
N THR A 134 5.20 21.02 5.93
CA THR A 134 5.52 22.46 5.95
C THR A 134 5.41 22.98 7.39
N ASN A 135 6.44 23.69 7.85
CA ASN A 135 6.38 24.44 9.09
C ASN A 135 5.65 25.76 8.82
N VAL A 136 4.43 25.88 9.33
CA VAL A 136 3.55 27.06 9.16
C VAL A 136 3.71 28.09 10.26
N SER A 137 4.71 27.94 11.14
CA SER A 137 4.97 28.89 12.23
C SER A 137 5.33 30.27 11.71
N ILE A 138 4.82 31.29 12.36
CA ILE A 138 5.26 32.68 12.22
C ILE A 138 6.38 33.03 13.23
N LEU A 139 6.63 32.15 14.20
CA LEU A 139 7.67 32.33 15.21
C LEU A 139 9.03 31.84 14.67
N ALA A 140 10.06 32.61 14.92
CA ALA A 140 11.42 32.20 14.56
C ALA A 140 11.84 30.93 15.30
N GLY A 141 12.64 30.10 14.62
CA GLY A 141 13.14 28.84 15.14
C GLY A 141 12.70 27.63 14.34
N SER A 142 13.05 26.45 14.83
CA SER A 142 12.69 25.18 14.20
C SER A 142 11.57 24.47 14.94
N SER A 143 10.82 23.68 14.21
CA SER A 143 9.81 22.74 14.71
C SER A 143 10.13 21.34 14.24
N TRP A 144 9.67 20.35 14.98
CA TRP A 144 9.83 18.97 14.60
C TRP A 144 8.52 18.19 14.78
N LYS A 145 8.36 17.15 13.97
CA LYS A 145 7.22 16.24 14.01
C LYS A 145 7.70 14.82 13.71
N LYS A 146 7.26 13.86 14.50
CA LYS A 146 7.65 12.46 14.39
C LYS A 146 6.43 11.56 14.44
N TYR A 147 6.49 10.49 13.66
CA TYR A 147 5.56 9.37 13.71
C TYR A 147 6.38 8.10 13.98
N SER A 148 6.35 7.63 15.22
CA SER A 148 7.03 6.41 15.62
C SER A 148 6.18 5.20 15.32
N SER A 149 6.81 4.12 14.84
CA SER A 149 6.16 2.83 14.57
C SER A 149 4.92 2.96 13.67
N PRO A 150 5.00 3.62 12.50
CA PRO A 150 3.89 3.69 11.56
C PRO A 150 3.50 2.28 11.09
N LYS A 151 2.23 2.11 10.72
CA LYS A 151 1.69 0.86 10.19
C LYS A 151 1.36 1.01 8.72
N LEU A 152 1.63 -0.03 7.95
CA LEU A 152 1.22 -0.16 6.57
C LEU A 152 0.36 -1.41 6.43
N THR A 153 -0.86 -1.27 5.89
CA THR A 153 -1.73 -2.37 5.52
C THR A 153 -1.80 -2.45 4.01
N VAL A 154 -1.41 -3.59 3.45
CA VAL A 154 -1.53 -3.90 2.03
C VAL A 154 -2.74 -4.81 1.84
N TYR A 155 -3.69 -4.39 1.00
CA TYR A 155 -4.82 -5.19 0.54
C TYR A 155 -4.47 -5.75 -0.82
N TYR A 156 -4.74 -7.03 -1.05
CA TYR A 156 -4.30 -7.72 -2.26
C TYR A 156 -5.28 -8.83 -2.66
N ASN A 157 -5.28 -9.16 -3.95
CA ASN A 157 -5.91 -10.35 -4.51
C ASN A 157 -4.82 -11.35 -4.91
N TYR A 158 -5.17 -12.66 -4.90
CA TYR A 158 -4.31 -13.77 -5.35
C TYR A 158 -5.18 -14.92 -5.85
N GLU A 159 -4.63 -15.82 -6.66
CA GLU A 159 -5.29 -17.00 -7.23
C GLU A 159 -4.86 -18.30 -6.55
#